data_a8a6489afd391fe7bbb95439fcb9c145
#
_entry.id   a8a6489afd391fe7bbb95439fcb9c145
#
_cell.length_a   1.000
_cell.length_b   1.000
_cell.length_c   1.000
_cell.angle_alpha   90.00
_cell.angle_beta   90.00
_cell.angle_gamma   90.00
#
_symmetry.space_group_name_H-M   'P 1'
#
loop_
_entity.id
_entity.type
_entity.pdbx_description
1 polymer ?
#
loop_
_entity_poly.entity_id
_entity_poly.type
_entity_poly.pdbx_seq_one_letter_code
_entity_poly.pdbx_strand_id
1 'polypeptide(L)'
;MAKGRETLKAAPRSNFGSRTSRRLRREGLVPGVVYSGGSEARAFQAPEREIRALLGEGAALFDLEIEGAKAVPVVVKEQQHHPVRGSLSHIDLQEVRLDEAIQAEVAIELEGTDTAPGVKGGGVLEHVTREVTVEALPTEIPDNLVADVSAMEINDTLQLSAISLPEGVTLVADDPDEVTIATLSPPRVEEVAEPEVEEETELVGEDGEAAAEGESEGDSGDSGGE
;
A
#
# COMPACT_ATOMS: atom_id res chain seq x y z
N MET A 1 -25.93 16.03 -4.70
CA MET A 1 -26.79 15.08 -3.96
C MET A 1 -25.88 14.37 -2.99
N ALA A 2 -26.14 14.43 -1.69
CA ALA A 2 -25.32 13.72 -0.71
C ALA A 2 -25.39 12.22 -1.03
N LYS A 3 -24.25 11.59 -1.38
CA LYS A 3 -24.14 10.13 -1.46
C LYS A 3 -24.59 9.60 -0.09
N GLY A 4 -25.58 8.72 -0.07
CA GLY A 4 -26.02 8.08 1.16
C GLY A 4 -24.81 7.33 1.75
N ARG A 5 -24.54 7.51 3.04
CA ARG A 5 -23.47 6.79 3.72
C ARG A 5 -23.66 5.30 3.55
N GLU A 6 -22.60 4.61 3.20
CA GLU A 6 -22.58 3.16 3.12
C GLU A 6 -22.56 2.55 4.51
N THR A 7 -23.17 1.38 4.67
CA THR A 7 -23.25 0.71 5.97
C THR A 7 -22.50 -0.61 5.94
N LEU A 8 -21.49 -0.75 6.80
CA LEU A 8 -20.78 -2.00 7.02
C LEU A 8 -21.46 -2.82 8.09
N LYS A 9 -21.90 -4.02 7.75
CA LYS A 9 -22.48 -4.96 8.71
C LYS A 9 -21.38 -5.82 9.33
N ALA A 10 -21.31 -5.82 10.65
CA ALA A 10 -20.31 -6.54 11.41
C ALA A 10 -20.92 -7.40 12.51
N ALA A 11 -20.27 -8.49 12.82
CA ALA A 11 -20.62 -9.32 13.96
C ALA A 11 -19.70 -9.01 15.16
N PRO A 12 -20.22 -9.04 16.41
CA PRO A 12 -19.38 -8.86 17.58
C PRO A 12 -18.39 -10.01 17.73
N ARG A 13 -17.21 -9.71 18.23
CA ARG A 13 -16.16 -10.68 18.43
C ARG A 13 -15.84 -10.86 19.91
N SER A 14 -15.99 -12.10 20.42
CA SER A 14 -15.67 -12.48 21.79
C SER A 14 -14.38 -13.32 21.91
N ASN A 15 -13.98 -13.99 20.83
CA ASN A 15 -12.83 -14.89 20.83
C ASN A 15 -11.59 -14.18 20.29
N PHE A 16 -10.56 -14.05 21.14
CA PHE A 16 -9.32 -13.36 20.85
C PHE A 16 -8.16 -14.36 20.62
N GLY A 17 -7.04 -13.85 20.15
CA GLY A 17 -5.78 -14.57 19.98
C GLY A 17 -5.45 -14.94 18.54
N SER A 18 -4.16 -15.24 18.31
CA SER A 18 -3.57 -15.42 16.99
C SER A 18 -4.15 -16.62 16.21
N ARG A 19 -4.54 -17.69 16.90
CA ARG A 19 -5.13 -18.88 16.27
C ARG A 19 -6.51 -18.57 15.71
N THR A 20 -7.34 -17.87 16.49
CA THR A 20 -8.70 -17.47 16.10
C THR A 20 -8.65 -16.45 14.97
N SER A 21 -7.79 -15.42 15.05
CA SER A 21 -7.64 -14.44 13.98
C SER A 21 -7.19 -15.05 12.65
N ARG A 22 -6.27 -16.04 12.69
CA ARG A 22 -5.86 -16.78 11.48
C ARG A 22 -6.99 -17.60 10.87
N ARG A 23 -7.87 -18.17 11.71
CA ARG A 23 -9.04 -18.93 11.23
C ARG A 23 -10.04 -18.00 10.55
N LEU A 24 -10.40 -16.87 11.18
CA LEU A 24 -11.30 -15.87 10.62
C LEU A 24 -10.84 -15.40 9.23
N ARG A 25 -9.55 -15.05 9.09
CA ARG A 25 -8.99 -14.63 7.80
C ARG A 25 -9.04 -15.72 6.72
N ARG A 26 -8.97 -17.00 7.09
CA ARG A 26 -9.17 -18.12 6.13
C ARG A 26 -10.63 -18.25 5.69
N GLU A 27 -11.54 -17.83 6.54
CA GLU A 27 -12.99 -17.83 6.27
C GLU A 27 -13.42 -16.56 5.52
N GLY A 28 -12.47 -15.66 5.18
CA GLY A 28 -12.73 -14.40 4.49
C GLY A 28 -13.28 -13.30 5.41
N LEU A 29 -13.08 -13.43 6.73
CA LEU A 29 -13.47 -12.45 7.72
C LEU A 29 -12.25 -11.68 8.22
N VAL A 30 -12.37 -10.35 8.32
CA VAL A 30 -11.34 -9.48 8.88
C VAL A 30 -11.72 -9.13 10.31
N PRO A 31 -10.82 -9.36 11.27
CA PRO A 31 -10.98 -8.84 12.61
C PRO A 31 -10.72 -7.33 12.64
N GLY A 32 -11.53 -6.59 13.37
CA GLY A 32 -11.35 -5.15 13.56
C GLY A 32 -11.69 -4.73 14.98
N VAL A 33 -11.34 -3.49 15.27
CA VAL A 33 -11.65 -2.82 16.54
C VAL A 33 -12.23 -1.44 16.24
N VAL A 34 -13.27 -1.06 16.96
CA VAL A 34 -13.82 0.30 16.92
C VAL A 34 -13.58 0.97 18.26
N TYR A 35 -12.97 2.14 18.22
CA TYR A 35 -12.71 3.00 19.37
C TYR A 35 -13.77 4.09 19.42
N SER A 36 -14.35 4.27 20.59
CA SER A 36 -15.29 5.35 20.87
C SER A 36 -14.59 6.35 21.81
N GLY A 37 -14.62 7.62 21.52
CA GLY A 37 -13.95 8.65 22.34
C GLY A 37 -14.42 8.66 23.80
N GLY A 38 -13.74 7.90 24.65
CA GLY A 38 -14.06 7.77 26.09
C GLY A 38 -14.82 6.51 26.49
N SER A 39 -15.16 5.61 25.56
CA SER A 39 -15.78 4.31 25.83
C SER A 39 -14.79 3.16 25.62
N GLU A 40 -15.13 1.96 26.11
CA GLU A 40 -14.32 0.76 25.86
C GLU A 40 -14.30 0.40 24.37
N ALA A 41 -13.11 0.01 23.88
CA ALA A 41 -12.93 -0.47 22.52
C ALA A 41 -13.78 -1.73 22.27
N ARG A 42 -14.52 -1.77 21.17
CA ARG A 42 -15.37 -2.90 20.78
C ARG A 42 -14.73 -3.67 19.64
N ALA A 43 -14.49 -4.97 19.84
CA ALA A 43 -13.97 -5.84 18.81
C ALA A 43 -15.10 -6.38 17.94
N PHE A 44 -14.88 -6.37 16.62
CA PHE A 44 -15.82 -6.88 15.64
C PHE A 44 -15.11 -7.75 14.60
N GLN A 45 -15.90 -8.39 13.76
CA GLN A 45 -15.45 -9.10 12.58
C GLN A 45 -16.41 -8.81 11.43
N ALA A 46 -15.88 -8.57 10.23
CA ALA A 46 -16.69 -8.27 9.05
C ALA A 46 -16.12 -8.98 7.81
N PRO A 47 -16.93 -9.19 6.76
CA PRO A 47 -16.48 -9.80 5.52
C PRO A 47 -15.42 -8.93 4.82
N GLU A 48 -14.27 -9.51 4.46
CA GLU A 48 -13.18 -8.78 3.75
C GLU A 48 -13.69 -8.12 2.47
N ARG A 49 -14.59 -8.79 1.76
CA ARG A 49 -15.13 -8.29 0.49
C ARG A 49 -15.90 -6.98 0.66
N GLU A 50 -16.72 -6.88 1.72
CA GLU A 50 -17.50 -5.67 2.00
C GLU A 50 -16.60 -4.51 2.42
N ILE A 51 -15.64 -4.79 3.32
CA ILE A 51 -14.64 -3.77 3.74
C ILE A 51 -13.85 -3.28 2.51
N ARG A 52 -13.38 -4.20 1.66
CA ARG A 52 -12.61 -3.86 0.47
C ARG A 52 -13.42 -3.03 -0.54
N ALA A 53 -14.71 -3.30 -0.70
CA ALA A 53 -15.59 -2.51 -1.55
C ALA A 53 -15.69 -1.07 -1.05
N LEU A 54 -15.97 -0.90 0.27
CA LEU A 54 -16.02 0.41 0.93
C LEU A 54 -14.72 1.21 0.79
N LEU A 55 -13.58 0.55 1.08
CA LEU A 55 -12.26 1.19 0.97
C LEU A 55 -11.88 1.50 -0.49
N GLY A 56 -12.30 0.64 -1.44
CA GLY A 56 -12.04 0.83 -2.87
C GLY A 56 -12.84 1.98 -3.50
N GLU A 57 -13.94 2.37 -2.89
CA GLU A 57 -14.74 3.55 -3.26
C GLU A 57 -14.21 4.85 -2.62
N GLY A 58 -13.12 4.76 -1.84
CA GLY A 58 -12.51 5.89 -1.13
C GLY A 58 -13.28 6.35 0.10
N ALA A 59 -14.31 5.61 0.54
CA ALA A 59 -15.15 6.02 1.64
C ALA A 59 -14.37 6.13 2.97
N ALA A 60 -13.90 7.32 3.29
CA ALA A 60 -13.25 7.60 4.57
C ALA A 60 -14.24 7.53 5.75
N LEU A 61 -15.51 7.86 5.50
CA LEU A 61 -16.59 7.87 6.49
C LEU A 61 -17.73 6.93 6.08
N PHE A 62 -18.09 5.97 6.93
CA PHE A 62 -19.22 5.06 6.74
C PHE A 62 -19.90 4.73 8.05
N ASP A 63 -21.07 4.09 7.99
CA ASP A 63 -21.81 3.68 9.18
C ASP A 63 -21.48 2.22 9.53
N LEU A 64 -21.03 1.95 10.75
CA LEU A 64 -20.77 0.59 11.25
C LEU A 64 -21.98 0.10 12.04
N GLU A 65 -22.59 -1.00 11.57
CA GLU A 65 -23.66 -1.71 12.25
C GLU A 65 -23.13 -3.02 12.82
N ILE A 66 -22.96 -3.08 14.13
CA ILE A 66 -22.62 -4.32 14.85
C ILE A 66 -23.93 -4.98 15.28
N GLU A 67 -24.07 -6.29 15.05
CA GLU A 67 -25.28 -7.05 15.43
C GLU A 67 -25.76 -6.70 16.84
N GLY A 68 -27.01 -6.22 16.95
CA GLY A 68 -27.65 -5.83 18.21
C GLY A 68 -27.35 -4.39 18.67
N ALA A 69 -26.60 -3.61 17.92
CA ALA A 69 -26.32 -2.20 18.21
C ALA A 69 -26.87 -1.28 17.10
N LYS A 70 -27.01 0.01 17.40
CA LYS A 70 -27.34 1.02 16.40
C LYS A 70 -26.12 1.25 15.51
N ALA A 71 -26.38 1.57 14.23
CA ALA A 71 -25.34 2.04 13.33
C ALA A 71 -24.70 3.33 13.88
N VAL A 72 -23.38 3.38 13.88
CA VAL A 72 -22.60 4.53 14.34
C VAL A 72 -21.66 4.98 13.23
N PRO A 73 -21.49 6.30 13.03
CA PRO A 73 -20.56 6.82 12.05
C PRO A 73 -19.12 6.56 12.51
N VAL A 74 -18.33 5.98 11.62
CA VAL A 74 -16.94 5.62 11.89
C VAL A 74 -16.03 6.05 10.74
N VAL A 75 -14.79 6.37 11.07
CA VAL A 75 -13.71 6.66 10.14
C VAL A 75 -12.63 5.58 10.27
N VAL A 76 -11.99 5.25 9.18
CA VAL A 76 -10.84 4.35 9.16
C VAL A 76 -9.64 5.07 9.79
N LYS A 77 -9.11 4.49 10.87
CA LYS A 77 -7.92 5.02 11.55
C LYS A 77 -6.64 4.36 11.04
N GLU A 78 -6.70 3.05 10.86
CA GLU A 78 -5.57 2.26 10.38
C GLU A 78 -6.06 1.00 9.65
N GLN A 79 -5.37 0.65 8.59
CA GLN A 79 -5.61 -0.59 7.86
C GLN A 79 -4.29 -1.36 7.72
N GLN A 80 -4.32 -2.63 8.12
CA GLN A 80 -3.14 -3.48 8.05
C GLN A 80 -3.29 -4.51 6.93
N HIS A 81 -2.39 -4.48 5.97
CA HIS A 81 -2.35 -5.43 4.87
C HIS A 81 -1.28 -6.51 5.07
N HIS A 82 -1.56 -7.69 4.53
CA HIS A 82 -0.56 -8.76 4.50
C HIS A 82 0.51 -8.43 3.45
N PRO A 83 1.82 -8.34 3.80
CA PRO A 83 2.87 -7.79 2.93
C PRO A 83 3.04 -8.53 1.59
N VAL A 84 2.72 -9.84 1.57
CA VAL A 84 2.88 -10.68 0.36
C VAL A 84 1.58 -10.87 -0.41
N ARG A 85 0.46 -11.00 0.29
CA ARG A 85 -0.85 -11.33 -0.32
C ARG A 85 -1.68 -10.10 -0.63
N GLY A 86 -1.37 -8.94 -0.05
CA GLY A 86 -2.19 -7.73 -0.15
C GLY A 86 -3.58 -7.85 0.47
N SER A 87 -3.90 -8.96 1.14
CA SER A 87 -5.19 -9.14 1.82
C SER A 87 -5.24 -8.31 3.11
N LEU A 88 -6.41 -7.77 3.44
CA LEU A 88 -6.63 -7.00 4.65
C LEU A 88 -6.50 -7.91 5.88
N SER A 89 -5.59 -7.56 6.77
CA SER A 89 -5.30 -8.33 7.99
C SER A 89 -6.04 -7.82 9.21
N HIS A 90 -6.17 -6.52 9.36
CA HIS A 90 -6.84 -5.85 10.46
C HIS A 90 -7.36 -4.49 10.02
N ILE A 91 -8.40 -4.01 10.66
CA ILE A 91 -8.92 -2.67 10.46
C ILE A 91 -9.25 -2.03 11.80
N ASP A 92 -8.79 -0.81 11.99
CA ASP A 92 -9.05 0.01 13.15
C ASP A 92 -9.96 1.15 12.76
N LEU A 93 -11.10 1.23 13.45
CA LEU A 93 -12.13 2.22 13.19
C LEU A 93 -12.25 3.14 14.39
N GLN A 94 -12.49 4.40 14.15
CA GLN A 94 -12.77 5.40 15.16
C GLN A 94 -14.21 5.89 15.02
N GLU A 95 -14.99 5.78 16.07
CA GLU A 95 -16.32 6.41 16.15
C GLU A 95 -16.15 7.93 16.22
N VAL A 96 -16.83 8.64 15.34
CA VAL A 96 -16.69 10.08 15.22
C VAL A 96 -18.00 10.79 15.42
N ARG A 97 -17.91 12.02 15.97
CA ARG A 97 -19.01 12.95 16.01
C ARG A 97 -18.93 13.85 14.79
N LEU A 98 -20.06 14.05 14.14
CA LEU A 98 -20.10 14.84 12.89
C LEU A 98 -19.79 16.34 13.12
N ASP A 99 -19.83 16.78 14.38
CA ASP A 99 -19.63 18.18 14.78
C ASP A 99 -18.19 18.49 15.21
N GLU A 100 -17.31 17.49 15.27
CA GLU A 100 -15.92 17.65 15.70
C GLU A 100 -14.98 17.41 14.52
N ALA A 101 -13.98 18.29 14.35
CA ALA A 101 -12.92 18.10 13.35
C ALA A 101 -12.06 16.88 13.76
N ILE A 102 -11.70 16.07 12.79
CA ILE A 102 -10.88 14.87 12.98
C ILE A 102 -9.71 14.85 12.02
N GLN A 103 -8.67 14.14 12.39
CA GLN A 103 -7.55 13.87 11.52
C GLN A 103 -7.75 12.51 10.83
N ALA A 104 -7.67 12.54 9.51
CA ALA A 104 -7.78 11.35 8.66
C ALA A 104 -6.66 11.33 7.63
N GLU A 105 -6.25 10.14 7.22
CA GLU A 105 -5.35 9.93 6.09
C GLU A 105 -6.16 9.85 4.80
N VAL A 106 -5.81 10.69 3.82
CA VAL A 106 -6.48 10.77 2.52
C VAL A 106 -5.47 10.42 1.45
N ALA A 107 -5.89 9.55 0.53
CA ALA A 107 -5.07 9.13 -0.60
C ALA A 107 -4.90 10.28 -1.62
N ILE A 108 -3.71 10.37 -2.22
CA ILE A 108 -3.40 11.30 -3.29
C ILE A 108 -3.47 10.55 -4.62
N GLU A 109 -4.27 11.04 -5.54
CA GLU A 109 -4.31 10.54 -6.92
C GLU A 109 -3.59 11.51 -7.85
N LEU A 110 -2.75 10.95 -8.74
CA LEU A 110 -2.03 11.72 -9.74
C LEU A 110 -2.85 11.77 -11.03
N GLU A 111 -3.25 12.97 -11.46
CA GLU A 111 -3.88 13.19 -12.76
C GLU A 111 -2.87 13.69 -13.80
N GLY A 112 -3.07 13.31 -15.06
CA GLY A 112 -2.25 13.79 -16.17
C GLY A 112 -0.91 13.06 -16.36
N THR A 113 -0.72 11.89 -15.77
CA THR A 113 0.51 11.09 -15.86
C THR A 113 0.93 10.81 -17.32
N ASP A 114 -0.02 10.43 -18.19
CA ASP A 114 0.24 10.14 -19.61
C ASP A 114 0.47 11.40 -20.46
N THR A 115 0.04 12.56 -19.97
CA THR A 115 0.14 13.85 -20.66
C THR A 115 1.43 14.58 -20.35
N ALA A 116 2.06 14.31 -19.24
CA ALA A 116 3.29 14.95 -18.77
C ALA A 116 4.41 14.92 -19.82
N PRO A 117 5.01 16.07 -20.18
CA PRO A 117 6.09 16.12 -21.18
C PRO A 117 7.31 15.31 -20.75
N GLY A 118 7.60 15.26 -19.45
CA GLY A 118 8.71 14.48 -18.94
C GLY A 118 8.50 12.96 -19.06
N VAL A 119 7.26 12.45 -18.88
CA VAL A 119 6.92 11.03 -19.11
C VAL A 119 7.01 10.69 -20.59
N LYS A 120 6.51 11.56 -21.48
CA LYS A 120 6.66 11.43 -22.94
C LYS A 120 8.12 11.46 -23.38
N GLY A 121 8.97 12.17 -22.66
CA GLY A 121 10.43 12.21 -22.86
C GLY A 121 11.15 10.94 -22.39
N GLY A 122 10.43 9.95 -21.87
CA GLY A 122 11.00 8.70 -21.34
C GLY A 122 11.35 8.76 -19.84
N GLY A 123 11.01 9.84 -19.14
CA GLY A 123 11.18 9.93 -17.69
C GLY A 123 10.29 8.95 -16.92
N VAL A 124 10.74 8.55 -15.74
CA VAL A 124 10.02 7.69 -14.82
C VAL A 124 9.38 8.54 -13.74
N LEU A 125 8.05 8.52 -13.68
CA LEU A 125 7.29 9.18 -12.62
C LEU A 125 7.25 8.26 -11.40
N GLU A 126 7.75 8.76 -10.28
CA GLU A 126 7.75 8.08 -9.00
C GLU A 126 6.80 8.80 -8.04
N HIS A 127 5.79 8.08 -7.54
CA HIS A 127 4.86 8.56 -6.53
C HIS A 127 5.42 8.27 -5.15
N VAL A 128 6.01 9.27 -4.51
CA VAL A 128 6.74 9.17 -3.24
C VAL A 128 5.77 9.11 -2.07
N THR A 129 4.89 10.13 -1.94
CA THR A 129 3.90 10.22 -0.85
C THR A 129 2.52 9.97 -1.42
N ARG A 130 1.90 8.88 -1.02
CA ARG A 130 0.59 8.44 -1.54
C ARG A 130 -0.58 8.81 -0.66
N GLU A 131 -0.33 9.15 0.59
CA GLU A 131 -1.33 9.48 1.59
C GLU A 131 -0.86 10.68 2.39
N VAL A 132 -1.79 11.54 2.78
CA VAL A 132 -1.51 12.72 3.58
C VAL A 132 -2.54 12.86 4.69
N THR A 133 -2.09 13.31 5.87
CA THR A 133 -2.97 13.57 7.01
C THR A 133 -3.63 14.93 6.85
N VAL A 134 -4.95 14.95 6.86
CA VAL A 134 -5.77 16.15 6.81
C VAL A 134 -6.62 16.26 8.08
N GLU A 135 -6.94 17.47 8.47
CA GLU A 135 -7.90 17.79 9.53
C GLU A 135 -9.11 18.47 8.91
N ALA A 136 -10.26 17.85 9.06
CA ALA A 136 -11.53 18.36 8.54
C ALA A 136 -12.71 17.80 9.34
N LEU A 137 -13.91 18.35 9.11
CA LEU A 137 -15.14 17.72 9.58
C LEU A 137 -15.37 16.39 8.84
N PRO A 138 -15.89 15.35 9.50
CA PRO A 138 -16.10 14.04 8.88
C PRO A 138 -16.90 14.06 7.59
N THR A 139 -17.78 15.05 7.42
CA THR A 139 -18.60 15.24 6.21
C THR A 139 -17.89 15.97 5.08
N GLU A 140 -16.75 16.60 5.36
CA GLU A 140 -15.97 17.42 4.42
C GLU A 140 -14.66 16.73 4.00
N ILE A 141 -14.35 15.58 4.60
CA ILE A 141 -13.18 14.78 4.22
C ILE A 141 -13.41 14.28 2.79
N PRO A 142 -12.52 14.61 1.83
CA PRO A 142 -12.59 14.10 0.48
C PRO A 142 -12.16 12.63 0.43
N ASP A 143 -12.70 11.87 -0.51
CA ASP A 143 -12.30 10.47 -0.72
C ASP A 143 -10.84 10.37 -1.21
N ASN A 144 -10.41 11.33 -2.06
CA ASN A 144 -9.05 11.47 -2.57
C ASN A 144 -8.69 12.93 -2.82
N LEU A 145 -7.41 13.23 -2.82
CA LEU A 145 -6.85 14.52 -3.23
C LEU A 145 -6.21 14.37 -4.60
N VAL A 146 -6.56 15.26 -5.52
CA VAL A 146 -6.03 15.21 -6.88
C VAL A 146 -4.81 16.11 -7.01
N ALA A 147 -3.72 15.52 -7.50
CA ALA A 147 -2.48 16.22 -7.83
C ALA A 147 -2.24 16.18 -9.34
N ASP A 148 -2.26 17.34 -9.99
CA ASP A 148 -2.03 17.45 -11.44
C ASP A 148 -0.54 17.44 -11.74
N VAL A 149 -0.10 16.40 -12.46
CA VAL A 149 1.29 16.20 -12.93
C VAL A 149 1.44 16.46 -14.43
N SER A 150 0.40 16.95 -15.10
CA SER A 150 0.37 17.11 -16.56
C SER A 150 1.44 18.06 -17.13
N ALA A 151 1.96 18.99 -16.32
CA ALA A 151 2.97 19.96 -16.71
C ALA A 151 4.40 19.61 -16.29
N MET A 152 4.63 18.46 -15.61
CA MET A 152 5.95 18.10 -15.07
C MET A 152 6.96 17.75 -16.16
N GLU A 153 8.17 18.30 -16.04
CA GLU A 153 9.34 18.00 -16.84
C GLU A 153 10.28 17.02 -16.12
N ILE A 154 11.30 16.52 -16.83
CA ILE A 154 12.31 15.61 -16.25
C ILE A 154 13.12 16.39 -15.19
N ASN A 155 13.30 15.80 -14.01
CA ASN A 155 13.87 16.35 -12.76
C ASN A 155 12.96 17.30 -11.99
N ASP A 156 11.69 17.42 -12.37
CA ASP A 156 10.74 18.17 -11.54
C ASP A 156 10.26 17.36 -10.34
N THR A 157 9.93 18.07 -9.27
CA THR A 157 9.33 17.53 -8.05
C THR A 157 8.05 18.29 -7.75
N LEU A 158 6.98 17.55 -7.46
CA LEU A 158 5.72 18.11 -7.00
C LEU A 158 5.65 18.05 -5.48
N GLN A 159 5.45 19.19 -4.86
CA GLN A 159 5.35 19.35 -3.41
C GLN A 159 3.88 19.34 -2.97
N LEU A 160 3.63 19.02 -1.69
CA LEU A 160 2.31 18.99 -1.09
C LEU A 160 1.60 20.35 -1.14
N SER A 161 2.35 21.45 -1.11
CA SER A 161 1.82 22.82 -1.22
C SER A 161 1.13 23.12 -2.56
N ALA A 162 1.44 22.36 -3.61
CA ALA A 162 0.87 22.56 -4.94
C ALA A 162 -0.52 21.90 -5.13
N ILE A 163 -0.99 21.10 -4.16
CA ILE A 163 -2.31 20.46 -4.24
C ILE A 163 -3.42 21.45 -3.96
N SER A 164 -4.48 21.39 -4.77
CA SER A 164 -5.72 22.10 -4.53
C SER A 164 -6.53 21.43 -3.43
N LEU A 165 -6.66 22.06 -2.28
CA LEU A 165 -7.47 21.58 -1.17
C LEU A 165 -8.92 22.04 -1.35
N PRO A 166 -9.92 21.17 -1.08
CA PRO A 166 -11.31 21.57 -0.98
C PRO A 166 -11.56 22.47 0.24
N GLU A 167 -12.70 23.18 0.24
CA GLU A 167 -13.10 24.03 1.36
C GLU A 167 -13.30 23.20 2.63
N GLY A 168 -12.79 23.70 3.76
CA GLY A 168 -12.95 23.04 5.07
C GLY A 168 -11.87 22.01 5.42
N VAL A 169 -10.91 21.75 4.54
CA VAL A 169 -9.83 20.78 4.76
C VAL A 169 -8.51 21.54 5.06
N THR A 170 -7.86 21.17 6.14
CA THR A 170 -6.54 21.71 6.52
C THR A 170 -5.51 20.57 6.52
N LEU A 171 -4.32 20.84 5.99
CA LEU A 171 -3.20 19.89 6.03
C LEU A 171 -2.59 19.86 7.43
N VAL A 172 -2.37 18.66 7.95
CA VAL A 172 -1.61 18.44 9.19
C VAL A 172 -0.20 18.00 8.82
N ALA A 173 0.57 18.93 8.24
CA ALA A 173 1.98 18.72 7.95
C ALA A 173 2.76 19.88 8.57
N ASP A 174 3.90 19.58 9.20
CA ASP A 174 4.73 20.60 9.83
C ASP A 174 5.26 21.60 8.78
N ASP A 175 5.67 21.08 7.61
CA ASP A 175 6.12 21.88 6.46
C ASP A 175 5.62 21.25 5.14
N PRO A 176 4.49 21.76 4.56
CA PRO A 176 3.93 21.23 3.30
C PRO A 176 4.89 21.37 2.10
N ASP A 177 5.83 22.30 2.17
CA ASP A 177 6.84 22.56 1.13
C ASP A 177 7.99 21.53 1.15
N GLU A 178 8.20 20.80 2.25
CA GLU A 178 9.20 19.75 2.35
C GLU A 178 8.67 18.39 1.92
N VAL A 179 7.35 18.18 1.92
CA VAL A 179 6.74 16.90 1.56
C VAL A 179 6.63 16.79 0.05
N THR A 180 7.43 15.89 -0.52
CA THR A 180 7.39 15.56 -1.94
C THR A 180 6.34 14.51 -2.23
N ILE A 181 5.43 14.80 -3.15
CA ILE A 181 4.37 13.89 -3.60
C ILE A 181 4.86 13.02 -4.75
N ALA A 182 5.38 13.66 -5.78
CA ALA A 182 5.85 12.98 -6.97
C ALA A 182 7.18 13.56 -7.46
N THR A 183 8.02 12.71 -8.00
CA THR A 183 9.27 13.08 -8.67
C THR A 183 9.31 12.48 -10.05
N LEU A 184 9.84 13.21 -11.02
CA LEU A 184 10.01 12.73 -12.36
C LEU A 184 11.49 12.59 -12.68
N SER A 185 12.00 11.37 -12.59
CA SER A 185 13.41 11.03 -12.81
C SER A 185 13.72 10.78 -14.29
N PRO A 186 14.94 11.06 -14.76
CA PRO A 186 15.36 10.68 -16.10
C PRO A 186 15.36 9.14 -16.24
N PRO A 187 15.16 8.61 -17.46
CA PRO A 187 15.22 7.17 -17.68
C PRO A 187 16.58 6.64 -17.28
N ARG A 188 16.59 5.53 -16.54
CA ARG A 188 17.83 4.82 -16.24
C ARG A 188 18.34 4.18 -17.52
N VAL A 189 19.30 4.80 -18.16
CA VAL A 189 20.05 4.15 -19.24
C VAL A 189 20.87 3.05 -18.57
N GLU A 190 20.45 1.80 -18.69
CA GLU A 190 21.37 0.69 -18.47
C GLU A 190 22.43 0.80 -19.55
N GLU A 191 23.62 1.29 -19.19
CA GLU A 191 24.81 1.09 -19.99
C GLU A 191 24.98 -0.42 -20.12
N VAL A 192 24.51 -0.94 -21.24
CA VAL A 192 24.88 -2.29 -21.66
C VAL A 192 26.39 -2.23 -21.82
N ALA A 193 27.12 -2.72 -20.83
CA ALA A 193 28.54 -2.96 -20.96
C ALA A 193 28.72 -3.82 -22.23
N GLU A 194 29.22 -3.20 -23.28
CA GLU A 194 29.70 -3.94 -24.47
C GLU A 194 30.65 -5.00 -23.95
N PRO A 195 30.45 -6.29 -24.30
CA PRO A 195 31.43 -7.30 -23.95
C PRO A 195 32.74 -6.92 -24.66
N GLU A 196 33.75 -6.57 -23.85
CA GLU A 196 35.14 -6.51 -24.35
C GLU A 196 35.43 -7.86 -25.01
N VAL A 197 35.50 -7.82 -26.31
CA VAL A 197 36.02 -8.93 -27.13
C VAL A 197 37.51 -8.99 -26.82
N GLU A 198 37.90 -9.84 -25.89
CA GLU A 198 39.29 -10.24 -25.73
C GLU A 198 39.70 -10.93 -27.05
N GLU A 199 40.52 -10.26 -27.84
CA GLU A 199 41.28 -10.87 -28.92
C GLU A 199 42.25 -11.88 -28.32
N GLU A 200 41.83 -13.15 -28.29
CA GLU A 200 42.75 -14.27 -28.08
C GLU A 200 43.74 -14.32 -29.26
N THR A 201 44.93 -13.86 -29.01
CA THR A 201 46.11 -14.10 -29.87
C THR A 201 46.44 -15.58 -29.82
N GLU A 202 46.27 -16.22 -30.96
CA GLU A 202 46.80 -17.55 -31.24
C GLU A 202 48.31 -17.59 -30.98
N LEU A 203 48.74 -18.52 -30.13
CA LEU A 203 50.10 -19.05 -30.14
C LEU A 203 50.03 -20.58 -30.24
N VAL A 204 50.35 -21.02 -31.44
CA VAL A 204 50.66 -22.38 -31.83
C VAL A 204 51.82 -22.89 -30.99
N GLY A 205 51.68 -24.06 -30.41
CA GLY A 205 52.74 -24.79 -29.71
C GLY A 205 52.38 -26.27 -29.63
N GLU A 206 52.95 -26.97 -30.55
CA GLU A 206 52.93 -28.38 -30.85
C GLU A 206 53.59 -29.24 -29.77
N ASP A 207 53.18 -30.51 -29.70
CA ASP A 207 53.87 -31.71 -29.20
C ASP A 207 53.57 -32.21 -27.76
N GLY A 208 53.18 -33.51 -27.79
CA GLY A 208 53.62 -34.45 -26.74
C GLY A 208 52.53 -35.22 -25.97
N GLU A 209 51.95 -36.22 -26.59
CA GLU A 209 51.96 -37.66 -26.23
C GLU A 209 51.61 -38.12 -24.80
N ALA A 210 50.61 -39.00 -24.80
CA ALA A 210 50.48 -40.30 -24.11
C ALA A 210 49.98 -40.40 -22.68
N ALA A 211 48.87 -41.13 -22.61
CA ALA A 211 48.64 -42.34 -21.82
C ALA A 211 48.18 -42.23 -20.36
N ALA A 212 47.13 -42.90 -20.17
CA ALA A 212 46.82 -44.03 -19.29
C ALA A 212 45.87 -43.77 -18.13
N GLU A 213 44.67 -44.34 -18.26
CA GLU A 213 43.97 -45.33 -17.38
C GLU A 213 44.05 -45.11 -15.87
N GLY A 214 42.88 -45.24 -15.26
CA GLY A 214 42.74 -45.48 -13.85
C GLY A 214 41.28 -45.47 -13.39
N GLU A 215 40.62 -46.61 -13.56
CA GLU A 215 39.38 -47.06 -12.87
C GLU A 215 39.52 -47.03 -11.38
N SER A 216 38.44 -46.80 -10.65
CA SER A 216 37.86 -47.62 -9.56
C SER A 216 36.78 -46.80 -8.86
N GLU A 217 35.52 -47.17 -8.95
CA GLU A 217 34.79 -48.17 -8.14
C GLU A 217 34.96 -48.01 -6.62
N GLY A 218 33.80 -48.01 -6.00
CA GLY A 218 33.63 -48.34 -4.60
C GLY A 218 32.72 -47.32 -3.88
N ASP A 219 31.63 -47.61 -3.61
CA ASP A 219 30.80 -48.62 -2.94
C ASP A 219 30.20 -48.07 -1.64
N SER A 220 28.89 -48.21 -1.59
CA SER A 220 28.01 -48.52 -0.47
C SER A 220 28.20 -48.03 0.96
N GLY A 221 27.05 -47.85 1.60
CA GLY A 221 26.82 -48.06 3.03
C GLY A 221 25.94 -47.02 3.67
N ASP A 222 24.67 -47.17 3.71
CA ASP A 222 23.76 -47.97 4.55
C ASP A 222 23.80 -47.65 6.06
N SER A 223 22.52 -47.70 6.58
CA SER A 223 22.09 -47.76 7.99
C SER A 223 22.17 -46.45 8.81
N GLY A 224 21.14 -45.95 9.50
CA GLY A 224 20.03 -46.62 10.15
C GLY A 224 19.91 -46.15 11.57
N GLY A 225 18.74 -45.90 12.05
CA GLY A 225 18.38 -45.98 13.47
C GLY A 225 18.38 -44.65 14.30
N GLU A 226 17.43 -44.35 14.82
CA GLU A 226 16.44 -44.39 15.90
C GLU A 226 15.65 -43.12 16.06
#